data_e7411673d3361b0b84517517892e7eb8
#
_entry.id   e7411673d3361b0b84517517892e7eb8
#
_cell.length_a   1.000
_cell.length_b   1.000
_cell.length_c   1.000
_cell.angle_alpha   90.00
_cell.angle_beta   90.00
_cell.angle_gamma   90.00
#
_symmetry.space_group_name_H-M   'P 1'
#
loop_
_entity.id
_entity.type
_entity.pdbx_description
1 polymer ?
#
loop_
_entity_poly.entity_id
_entity_poly.type
_entity_poly.pdbx_seq_one_letter_code
_entity_poly.pdbx_strand_id
1 'polypeptide(L)'
;MIELRRVCSLAMAVATLTVVLAAQQTPPATQTQPTAPQATSPAAAKPVPGTVTCPVPTPPAKAPERSFNASMGMLLVPVLPTKVEDFEKFLGYVRDALAKSTDQTVLRQAKGWRFFRMPEPGPNQDVIYAFLFEPAVPCVDYALGPILNAAIPDEAKVLEVMNLYKNSVRNGGTLMNFVPWPVPGSDSTRPPQ
;
A
#
# COMPACT_ATOMS: atom_id res chain seq x y z
N MET A 1 15.65 -13.98 -58.60
CA MET A 1 15.07 -15.33 -58.60
C MET A 1 14.07 -15.33 -57.45
N ILE A 2 12.81 -14.89 -57.60
CA ILE A 2 11.66 -15.62 -58.12
C ILE A 2 11.42 -16.89 -57.33
N GLU A 3 10.33 -16.83 -56.54
CA GLU A 3 9.20 -17.73 -56.37
C GLU A 3 8.45 -17.28 -55.09
N LEU A 4 7.36 -16.72 -54.99
CA LEU A 4 5.97 -16.80 -55.46
C LEU A 4 5.33 -18.16 -55.36
N ARG A 5 4.29 -18.24 -54.51
CA ARG A 5 3.14 -19.18 -54.39
C ARG A 5 2.90 -19.60 -52.94
N ARG A 6 1.72 -19.67 -52.37
CA ARG A 6 0.33 -19.78 -52.91
C ARG A 6 -0.68 -19.37 -51.85
N VAL A 7 -1.70 -18.70 -52.35
CA VAL A 7 -3.02 -18.47 -51.74
C VAL A 7 -3.73 -19.80 -51.53
N CYS A 8 -4.38 -19.98 -50.38
CA CYS A 8 -5.47 -20.93 -50.22
C CYS A 8 -6.56 -20.28 -49.35
N SER A 9 -7.57 -19.75 -50.08
CA SER A 9 -8.88 -19.42 -49.52
C SER A 9 -9.61 -20.70 -49.16
N LEU A 10 -10.14 -20.80 -47.96
CA LEU A 10 -11.22 -21.74 -47.62
C LEU A 10 -12.32 -20.98 -46.93
N ALA A 11 -13.37 -20.68 -47.69
CA ALA A 11 -14.65 -20.22 -47.20
C ALA A 11 -15.39 -21.42 -46.61
N MET A 12 -15.77 -21.37 -45.33
CA MET A 12 -16.77 -22.27 -44.78
C MET A 12 -17.92 -21.44 -44.24
N ALA A 13 -19.03 -21.52 -44.94
CA ALA A 13 -20.35 -21.09 -44.50
C ALA A 13 -20.83 -22.01 -43.39
N VAL A 14 -21.16 -21.46 -42.23
CA VAL A 14 -21.90 -22.19 -41.18
C VAL A 14 -23.22 -21.47 -40.95
N ALA A 15 -24.27 -22.24 -41.18
CA ALA A 15 -25.67 -21.88 -41.09
C ALA A 15 -26.03 -21.48 -39.63
N THR A 16 -26.69 -20.34 -39.50
CA THR A 16 -27.27 -19.87 -38.26
C THR A 16 -28.60 -20.60 -38.00
N LEU A 17 -28.63 -21.43 -36.96
CA LEU A 17 -29.88 -21.99 -36.42
C LEU A 17 -30.31 -21.07 -35.25
N THR A 18 -31.25 -20.18 -35.50
CA THR A 18 -31.87 -19.34 -34.49
C THR A 18 -32.95 -20.14 -33.77
N VAL A 19 -32.67 -20.63 -32.56
CA VAL A 19 -33.66 -21.15 -31.66
C VAL A 19 -34.20 -19.96 -30.82
N VAL A 20 -35.41 -19.53 -31.12
CA VAL A 20 -36.16 -18.55 -30.31
C VAL A 20 -36.70 -19.28 -29.09
N LEU A 21 -36.05 -19.17 -27.95
CA LEU A 21 -36.59 -19.62 -26.66
C LEU A 21 -37.34 -18.45 -26.04
N ALA A 22 -38.67 -18.50 -26.11
CA ALA A 22 -39.56 -17.59 -25.40
C ALA A 22 -39.40 -17.82 -23.88
N ALA A 23 -38.59 -17.01 -23.23
CA ALA A 23 -38.51 -16.98 -21.77
C ALA A 23 -39.71 -16.20 -21.23
N GLN A 24 -40.62 -16.90 -20.54
CA GLN A 24 -41.70 -16.32 -19.74
C GLN A 24 -41.07 -15.50 -18.62
N GLN A 25 -41.21 -14.18 -18.70
CA GLN A 25 -40.83 -13.26 -17.64
C GLN A 25 -41.87 -13.37 -16.50
N THR A 26 -41.51 -14.05 -15.44
CA THR A 26 -42.21 -13.95 -14.15
C THR A 26 -41.92 -12.54 -13.59
N PRO A 27 -42.95 -11.81 -13.07
CA PRO A 27 -42.74 -10.50 -12.48
C PRO A 27 -41.81 -10.62 -11.25
N PRO A 28 -40.88 -9.68 -11.04
CA PRO A 28 -40.00 -9.74 -9.89
C PRO A 28 -40.81 -9.58 -8.61
N ALA A 29 -40.75 -10.58 -7.74
CA ALA A 29 -41.24 -10.48 -6.38
C ALA A 29 -40.51 -9.31 -5.70
N THR A 30 -41.27 -8.37 -5.17
CA THR A 30 -40.79 -7.27 -4.34
C THR A 30 -40.04 -7.88 -3.14
N GLN A 31 -38.69 -8.00 -3.26
CA GLN A 31 -37.87 -8.35 -2.12
C GLN A 31 -37.84 -7.14 -1.18
N THR A 32 -38.58 -7.26 -0.09
CA THR A 32 -38.43 -6.39 1.08
C THR A 32 -36.99 -6.58 1.58
N GLN A 33 -36.12 -5.67 1.20
CA GLN A 33 -34.70 -5.66 1.65
C GLN A 33 -34.71 -5.55 3.17
N PRO A 34 -34.12 -6.50 3.91
CA PRO A 34 -33.97 -6.34 5.35
C PRO A 34 -33.19 -5.08 5.61
N THR A 35 -33.76 -4.14 6.35
CA THR A 35 -33.03 -2.96 6.85
C THR A 35 -31.83 -3.47 7.62
N ALA A 36 -30.64 -3.29 7.05
CA ALA A 36 -29.40 -3.62 7.74
C ALA A 36 -29.41 -2.91 9.10
N PRO A 37 -29.01 -3.58 10.20
CA PRO A 37 -28.86 -2.91 11.48
C PRO A 37 -27.91 -1.75 11.28
N GLN A 38 -28.38 -0.56 11.61
CA GLN A 38 -27.57 0.66 11.60
C GLN A 38 -26.38 0.40 12.53
N ALA A 39 -25.17 0.32 11.92
CA ALA A 39 -23.95 0.12 12.68
C ALA A 39 -23.85 1.27 13.70
N THR A 40 -24.13 0.96 14.94
CA THR A 40 -23.85 1.84 16.06
C THR A 40 -22.37 2.20 15.97
N SER A 41 -22.10 3.48 15.82
CA SER A 41 -20.73 4.05 15.83
C SER A 41 -19.95 3.39 16.98
N PRO A 42 -18.79 2.75 16.72
CA PRO A 42 -18.04 2.10 17.80
C PRO A 42 -17.81 3.13 18.91
N ALA A 43 -18.25 2.82 20.12
CA ALA A 43 -17.94 3.62 21.29
C ALA A 43 -16.43 3.91 21.25
N ALA A 44 -16.03 5.17 21.38
CA ALA A 44 -14.64 5.59 21.29
C ALA A 44 -13.79 4.73 22.23
N ALA A 45 -12.98 3.84 21.63
CA ALA A 45 -12.10 2.99 22.39
C ALA A 45 -11.20 3.84 23.27
N LYS A 46 -11.01 3.43 24.54
CA LYS A 46 -10.09 4.13 25.43
C LYS A 46 -8.72 4.24 24.77
N PRO A 47 -8.07 5.43 24.80
CA PRO A 47 -6.75 5.59 24.21
C PRO A 47 -5.78 4.55 24.75
N VAL A 48 -5.07 3.86 23.88
CA VAL A 48 -4.01 2.92 24.26
C VAL A 48 -2.85 3.76 24.83
N PRO A 49 -2.33 3.48 26.03
CA PRO A 49 -1.16 4.18 26.56
C PRO A 49 0.01 4.14 25.58
N GLY A 50 0.69 5.28 25.40
CA GLY A 50 1.81 5.37 24.43
C GLY A 50 1.40 5.74 23.01
N THR A 51 0.11 5.97 22.74
CA THR A 51 -0.35 6.54 21.48
C THR A 51 -0.72 8.02 21.65
N VAL A 52 -0.64 8.77 20.55
CA VAL A 52 -1.10 10.16 20.46
C VAL A 52 -2.34 10.26 19.58
N THR A 53 -3.19 11.23 19.89
CA THR A 53 -4.31 11.57 19.02
C THR A 53 -3.82 12.55 17.98
N CYS A 54 -3.81 12.15 16.72
CA CYS A 54 -3.42 13.03 15.64
C CYS A 54 -4.52 14.05 15.36
N PRO A 55 -4.17 15.34 15.14
CA PRO A 55 -5.13 16.35 14.79
C PRO A 55 -5.80 16.01 13.45
N VAL A 56 -7.11 16.23 13.37
CA VAL A 56 -7.84 16.12 12.12
C VAL A 56 -7.49 17.32 11.25
N PRO A 57 -7.01 17.13 10.03
CA PRO A 57 -6.69 18.26 9.16
C PRO A 57 -7.95 19.10 8.88
N THR A 58 -7.83 20.43 8.99
CA THR A 58 -8.90 21.31 8.58
C THR A 58 -8.89 21.48 7.06
N PRO A 59 -10.01 21.29 6.36
CA PRO A 59 -10.06 21.50 4.91
C PRO A 59 -9.50 22.89 4.53
N PRO A 60 -8.73 23.01 3.42
CA PRO A 60 -8.53 22.02 2.35
C PRO A 60 -7.36 21.05 2.57
N ALA A 61 -6.77 20.99 3.77
CA ALA A 61 -5.62 20.11 4.01
C ALA A 61 -6.02 18.63 3.89
N LYS A 62 -5.23 17.86 3.11
CA LYS A 62 -5.43 16.44 2.93
C LYS A 62 -4.98 15.68 4.19
N ALA A 63 -5.76 14.71 4.62
CA ALA A 63 -5.34 13.80 5.67
C ALA A 63 -4.08 13.01 5.25
N PRO A 64 -3.15 12.73 6.18
CA PRO A 64 -1.97 11.94 5.87
C PRO A 64 -2.38 10.55 5.36
N GLU A 65 -1.73 10.09 4.30
CA GLU A 65 -2.02 8.78 3.72
C GLU A 65 -1.42 7.64 4.55
N ARG A 66 -0.28 7.90 5.17
CA ARG A 66 0.46 6.94 6.00
C ARG A 66 1.02 7.65 7.21
N SER A 67 0.34 7.58 8.33
CA SER A 67 0.82 8.18 9.57
C SER A 67 0.80 7.18 10.71
N PHE A 68 1.70 7.40 11.67
CA PHE A 68 1.74 6.64 12.91
C PHE A 68 1.17 7.49 14.04
N ASN A 69 0.54 6.83 15.00
CA ASN A 69 0.06 7.47 16.23
C ASN A 69 0.86 7.01 17.47
N ALA A 70 1.96 6.27 17.24
CA ALA A 70 2.89 5.82 18.26
C ALA A 70 4.32 6.16 17.86
N SER A 71 5.25 6.10 18.81
CA SER A 71 6.67 6.35 18.58
C SER A 71 7.40 5.24 17.83
N MET A 72 6.73 4.13 17.58
CA MET A 72 7.26 3.01 16.81
C MET A 72 6.17 2.51 15.86
N GLY A 73 6.55 2.24 14.62
CA GLY A 73 5.65 1.74 13.60
C GLY A 73 6.33 0.79 12.63
N MET A 74 5.53 0.07 11.88
CA MET A 74 6.01 -0.82 10.81
C MET A 74 5.05 -0.77 9.62
N LEU A 75 5.61 -0.88 8.43
CA LEU A 75 4.87 -1.13 7.20
C LEU A 75 5.38 -2.44 6.59
N LEU A 76 4.52 -3.45 6.53
CA LEU A 76 4.82 -4.69 5.82
C LEU A 76 4.36 -4.57 4.37
N VAL A 77 5.25 -4.88 3.44
CA VAL A 77 5.01 -4.74 2.00
C VAL A 77 5.23 -6.10 1.33
N PRO A 78 4.17 -6.77 0.88
CA PRO A 78 4.28 -7.99 0.09
C PRO A 78 4.65 -7.64 -1.36
N VAL A 79 5.75 -8.18 -1.83
CA VAL A 79 6.31 -7.95 -3.17
C VAL A 79 6.22 -9.21 -4.00
N LEU A 80 5.76 -9.07 -5.22
CA LEU A 80 5.68 -10.17 -6.20
C LEU A 80 7.08 -10.77 -6.42
N PRO A 81 7.25 -12.10 -6.37
CA PRO A 81 8.57 -12.74 -6.52
C PRO A 81 9.31 -12.36 -7.80
N THR A 82 8.56 -12.13 -8.89
CA THR A 82 9.10 -11.73 -10.21
C THR A 82 9.44 -10.24 -10.31
N LYS A 83 9.17 -9.45 -9.25
CA LYS A 83 9.31 -7.99 -9.23
C LYS A 83 10.23 -7.49 -8.12
N VAL A 84 10.99 -8.39 -7.51
CA VAL A 84 11.93 -8.05 -6.43
C VAL A 84 12.97 -7.04 -6.87
N GLU A 85 13.56 -7.21 -8.04
CA GLU A 85 14.58 -6.29 -8.57
C GLU A 85 14.01 -4.88 -8.81
N ASP A 86 12.80 -4.78 -9.40
CA ASP A 86 12.10 -3.51 -9.61
C ASP A 86 11.84 -2.81 -8.28
N PHE A 87 11.42 -3.59 -7.26
CA PHE A 87 11.16 -3.06 -5.93
C PHE A 87 12.44 -2.61 -5.22
N GLU A 88 13.53 -3.37 -5.28
CA GLU A 88 14.81 -2.99 -4.68
C GLU A 88 15.41 -1.76 -5.38
N LYS A 89 15.22 -1.62 -6.69
CA LYS A 89 15.57 -0.39 -7.41
C LYS A 89 14.75 0.81 -6.90
N PHE A 90 13.44 0.63 -6.68
CA PHE A 90 12.61 1.64 -6.06
C PHE A 90 13.11 2.03 -4.66
N LEU A 91 13.47 1.06 -3.80
CA LEU A 91 14.04 1.33 -2.47
C LEU A 91 15.34 2.15 -2.55
N GLY A 92 16.14 1.95 -3.59
CA GLY A 92 17.31 2.78 -3.87
C GLY A 92 16.93 4.25 -4.03
N TYR A 93 15.91 4.57 -4.83
CA TYR A 93 15.43 5.94 -5.00
C TYR A 93 14.88 6.53 -3.69
N VAL A 94 14.13 5.75 -2.90
CA VAL A 94 13.61 6.22 -1.60
C VAL A 94 14.76 6.55 -0.66
N ARG A 95 15.76 5.69 -0.55
CA ARG A 95 16.95 5.89 0.27
C ARG A 95 17.71 7.14 -0.12
N ASP A 96 17.90 7.35 -1.42
CA ASP A 96 18.56 8.53 -1.96
C ASP A 96 17.77 9.82 -1.69
N ALA A 97 16.43 9.76 -1.83
CA ALA A 97 15.54 10.87 -1.53
C ALA A 97 15.60 11.27 -0.05
N LEU A 98 15.55 10.29 0.85
CA LEU A 98 15.69 10.53 2.29
C LEU A 98 17.06 11.14 2.66
N ALA A 99 18.14 10.64 2.05
CA ALA A 99 19.51 11.11 2.31
C ALA A 99 19.77 12.53 1.78
N LYS A 100 19.14 12.93 0.68
CA LYS A 100 19.31 14.23 0.02
C LYS A 100 18.30 15.28 0.47
N SER A 101 17.32 14.91 1.28
CA SER A 101 16.28 15.84 1.71
C SER A 101 16.83 17.00 2.53
N THR A 102 16.30 18.20 2.30
CA THR A 102 16.54 19.39 3.11
C THR A 102 15.38 19.71 4.05
N ASP A 103 14.27 19.00 3.89
CA ASP A 103 13.09 19.12 4.75
C ASP A 103 13.37 18.53 6.14
N GLN A 104 13.24 19.36 7.18
CA GLN A 104 13.52 18.95 8.56
C GLN A 104 12.58 17.83 9.06
N THR A 105 11.37 17.75 8.52
CA THR A 105 10.44 16.68 8.86
C THR A 105 10.88 15.37 8.25
N VAL A 106 11.25 15.36 6.96
CA VAL A 106 11.79 14.19 6.26
C VAL A 106 13.10 13.73 6.90
N LEU A 107 13.97 14.65 7.29
CA LEU A 107 15.22 14.30 7.99
C LEU A 107 14.96 13.64 9.35
N ARG A 108 13.94 14.08 10.10
CA ARG A 108 13.52 13.41 11.35
C ARG A 108 12.95 12.01 11.07
N GLN A 109 12.11 11.88 10.05
CA GLN A 109 11.56 10.59 9.63
C GLN A 109 12.68 9.61 9.23
N ALA A 110 13.65 10.08 8.45
CA ALA A 110 14.78 9.28 7.96
C ALA A 110 15.62 8.66 9.07
N LYS A 111 15.77 9.36 10.23
CA LYS A 111 16.54 8.86 11.37
C LYS A 111 15.99 7.54 11.94
N GLY A 112 14.68 7.35 11.92
CA GLY A 112 14.03 6.15 12.44
C GLY A 112 13.73 5.10 11.36
N TRP A 113 13.97 5.41 10.09
CA TRP A 113 13.52 4.55 8.98
C TRP A 113 14.55 3.49 8.64
N ARG A 114 14.16 2.21 8.70
CA ARG A 114 14.99 1.05 8.38
C ARG A 114 14.24 0.09 7.48
N PHE A 115 14.97 -0.52 6.55
CA PHE A 115 14.42 -1.50 5.60
C PHE A 115 14.94 -2.89 5.94
N PHE A 116 14.03 -3.86 5.95
CA PHE A 116 14.34 -5.26 6.15
C PHE A 116 13.67 -6.08 5.05
N ARG A 117 14.29 -7.19 4.69
CA ARG A 117 13.70 -8.24 3.88
C ARG A 117 13.56 -9.48 4.75
N MET A 118 12.37 -10.05 4.79
CA MET A 118 12.14 -11.28 5.52
C MET A 118 12.71 -12.46 4.74
N PRO A 119 13.42 -13.40 5.38
CA PRO A 119 13.93 -14.59 4.71
C PRO A 119 12.81 -15.58 4.36
N GLU A 120 11.75 -15.62 5.16
CA GLU A 120 10.59 -16.47 4.95
C GLU A 120 9.64 -15.85 3.91
N PRO A 121 9.11 -16.65 2.98
CA PRO A 121 8.10 -16.17 2.06
C PRO A 121 6.78 -15.89 2.79
N GLY A 122 6.10 -14.85 2.35
CA GLY A 122 4.74 -14.53 2.78
C GLY A 122 3.68 -15.38 2.07
N PRO A 123 2.39 -15.07 2.28
CA PRO A 123 1.30 -15.65 1.51
C PRO A 123 1.57 -15.50 0.00
N ASN A 124 1.12 -16.50 -0.78
CA ASN A 124 1.33 -16.56 -2.24
C ASN A 124 2.81 -16.53 -2.68
N GLN A 125 3.73 -16.95 -1.83
CA GLN A 125 5.18 -16.92 -2.06
C GLN A 125 5.73 -15.50 -2.25
N ASP A 126 5.03 -14.47 -1.80
CA ASP A 126 5.49 -13.09 -1.88
C ASP A 126 6.74 -12.88 -1.01
N VAL A 127 7.66 -12.04 -1.49
CA VAL A 127 8.79 -11.59 -0.69
C VAL A 127 8.32 -10.44 0.18
N ILE A 128 8.46 -10.58 1.51
CA ILE A 128 7.99 -9.57 2.46
C ILE A 128 9.13 -8.61 2.79
N TYR A 129 8.87 -7.32 2.58
CA TYR A 129 9.71 -6.25 3.08
C TYR A 129 9.05 -5.60 4.29
N ALA A 130 9.84 -5.32 5.33
CA ALA A 130 9.40 -4.60 6.51
C ALA A 130 10.12 -3.24 6.58
N PHE A 131 9.36 -2.16 6.62
CA PHE A 131 9.88 -0.84 6.91
C PHE A 131 9.60 -0.57 8.38
N LEU A 132 10.65 -0.53 9.18
CA LEU A 132 10.57 -0.20 10.59
C LEU A 132 10.83 1.29 10.75
N PHE A 133 10.03 1.92 11.59
CA PHE A 133 10.12 3.32 11.97
C PHE A 133 10.33 3.43 13.48
N GLU A 134 11.57 3.64 13.89
CA GLU A 134 11.95 3.72 15.31
C GLU A 134 13.12 4.71 15.49
N PRO A 135 12.88 5.92 16.05
CA PRO A 135 11.57 6.45 16.39
C PRO A 135 10.74 6.82 15.17
N ALA A 136 9.44 6.55 15.19
CA ALA A 136 8.49 7.16 14.28
C ALA A 136 8.19 8.59 14.74
N VAL A 137 7.93 9.50 13.80
CA VAL A 137 7.42 10.84 14.08
C VAL A 137 5.89 10.78 14.02
N PRO A 138 5.18 10.83 15.15
CA PRO A 138 3.73 10.68 15.15
C PRO A 138 3.03 11.79 14.35
N CYS A 139 1.89 11.44 13.75
CA CYS A 139 1.00 12.36 13.01
C CYS A 139 1.61 13.00 11.76
N VAL A 140 2.79 12.55 11.33
CA VAL A 140 3.43 12.99 10.10
C VAL A 140 3.15 11.99 8.98
N ASP A 141 2.99 12.49 7.76
CA ASP A 141 2.77 11.63 6.61
C ASP A 141 4.08 10.98 6.12
N TYR A 142 4.06 9.66 5.99
CA TYR A 142 5.13 8.83 5.44
C TYR A 142 4.84 8.40 3.99
N ALA A 143 3.96 9.13 3.30
CA ALA A 143 3.68 8.88 1.89
C ALA A 143 4.96 9.09 1.04
N LEU A 144 5.24 8.11 0.18
CA LEU A 144 6.47 8.10 -0.61
C LEU A 144 6.47 9.12 -1.74
N GLY A 145 5.29 9.42 -2.29
CA GLY A 145 5.16 10.39 -3.39
C GLY A 145 5.73 11.76 -3.05
N PRO A 146 5.29 12.44 -1.98
CA PRO A 146 5.85 13.73 -1.56
C PRO A 146 7.36 13.71 -1.32
N ILE A 147 7.88 12.64 -0.70
CA ILE A 147 9.32 12.48 -0.44
C ILE A 147 10.12 12.39 -1.75
N LEU A 148 9.64 11.61 -2.70
CA LEU A 148 10.29 11.47 -4.02
C LEU A 148 10.19 12.74 -4.84
N ASN A 149 9.02 13.40 -4.85
CA ASN A 149 8.81 14.68 -5.57
C ASN A 149 9.75 15.78 -5.06
N ALA A 150 10.02 15.83 -3.76
CA ALA A 150 10.93 16.81 -3.19
C ALA A 150 12.41 16.55 -3.58
N ALA A 151 12.76 15.30 -3.86
CA ALA A 151 14.14 14.91 -4.17
C ALA A 151 14.44 14.77 -5.66
N ILE A 152 13.43 14.52 -6.48
CA ILE A 152 13.56 14.30 -7.93
C ILE A 152 12.81 15.43 -8.66
N PRO A 153 13.54 16.38 -9.28
CA PRO A 153 12.93 17.53 -9.96
C PRO A 153 12.09 17.15 -11.20
N ASP A 154 12.38 16.03 -11.83
CA ASP A 154 11.69 15.52 -13.00
C ASP A 154 10.45 14.71 -12.60
N GLU A 155 9.27 15.28 -12.84
CA GLU A 155 7.99 14.66 -12.52
C GLU A 155 7.77 13.35 -13.30
N ALA A 156 8.20 13.28 -14.57
CA ALA A 156 8.11 12.04 -15.35
C ALA A 156 8.95 10.92 -14.70
N LYS A 157 10.11 11.27 -14.17
CA LYS A 157 10.97 10.33 -13.42
C LYS A 157 10.32 9.88 -12.11
N VAL A 158 9.66 10.77 -11.38
CA VAL A 158 8.91 10.39 -10.17
C VAL A 158 7.81 9.39 -10.51
N LEU A 159 7.06 9.61 -11.59
CA LEU A 159 6.03 8.68 -12.05
C LEU A 159 6.62 7.31 -12.42
N GLU A 160 7.75 7.29 -13.14
CA GLU A 160 8.48 6.04 -13.44
C GLU A 160 8.84 5.28 -12.15
N VAL A 161 9.43 5.98 -11.19
CA VAL A 161 9.84 5.40 -9.90
C VAL A 161 8.64 4.88 -9.10
N MET A 162 7.54 5.65 -9.06
CA MET A 162 6.30 5.21 -8.40
C MET A 162 5.66 4.01 -9.09
N ASN A 163 5.83 3.87 -10.40
CA ASN A 163 5.36 2.70 -11.13
C ASN A 163 6.16 1.44 -10.79
N LEU A 164 7.48 1.55 -10.52
CA LEU A 164 8.24 0.42 -9.98
C LEU A 164 7.60 -0.11 -8.69
N TYR A 165 7.22 0.78 -7.77
CA TYR A 165 6.51 0.40 -6.53
C TYR A 165 5.15 -0.23 -6.82
N LYS A 166 4.28 0.47 -7.57
CA LYS A 166 2.91 0.03 -7.83
C LYS A 166 2.84 -1.33 -8.52
N ASN A 167 3.75 -1.58 -9.46
CA ASN A 167 3.78 -2.83 -10.23
C ASN A 167 4.46 -3.99 -9.48
N SER A 168 5.16 -3.71 -8.39
CA SER A 168 5.87 -4.71 -7.62
C SER A 168 5.08 -5.19 -6.40
N VAL A 169 4.23 -4.34 -5.85
CA VAL A 169 3.53 -4.61 -4.60
C VAL A 169 2.18 -5.27 -4.84
N ARG A 170 1.91 -6.36 -4.13
CA ARG A 170 0.60 -7.00 -4.10
C ARG A 170 -0.28 -6.29 -3.06
N ASN A 171 -1.40 -5.75 -3.47
CA ASN A 171 -2.46 -5.21 -2.58
C ASN A 171 -2.03 -4.11 -1.59
N GLY A 172 -0.92 -3.42 -1.83
CA GLY A 172 -0.40 -2.40 -0.92
C GLY A 172 0.30 -2.98 0.32
N GLY A 173 0.58 -2.14 1.30
CA GLY A 173 1.24 -2.55 2.55
C GLY A 173 0.29 -2.51 3.75
N THR A 174 0.64 -3.26 4.80
CA THR A 174 -0.05 -3.23 6.09
C THR A 174 0.72 -2.35 7.06
N LEU A 175 0.09 -1.27 7.52
CA LEU A 175 0.66 -0.34 8.48
C LEU A 175 0.24 -0.74 9.90
N MET A 176 1.21 -0.78 10.81
CA MET A 176 1.03 -1.15 12.20
C MET A 176 1.69 -0.14 13.11
N ASN A 177 1.04 0.15 14.24
CA ASN A 177 1.59 0.95 15.32
C ASN A 177 2.00 0.02 16.46
N PHE A 178 3.12 0.31 17.10
CA PHE A 178 3.60 -0.43 18.25
C PHE A 178 3.74 0.49 19.46
N VAL A 179 3.25 0.01 20.58
CA VAL A 179 3.49 0.61 21.88
C VAL A 179 4.25 -0.41 22.76
N PRO A 180 5.24 0.03 23.55
CA PRO A 180 5.94 -0.88 24.44
C PRO A 180 4.96 -1.58 25.37
N TRP A 181 5.07 -2.90 25.46
CA TRP A 181 4.34 -3.70 26.43
C TRP A 181 5.26 -4.03 27.59
N PRO A 182 4.85 -3.80 28.85
CA PRO A 182 5.68 -4.13 30.00
C PRO A 182 6.00 -5.63 30.04
N VAL A 183 7.27 -5.98 30.05
CA VAL A 183 7.71 -7.35 30.27
C VAL A 183 7.84 -7.58 31.77
N PRO A 184 7.32 -8.69 32.36
CA PRO A 184 7.49 -8.99 33.78
C PRO A 184 8.96 -8.93 34.16
N GLY A 185 9.29 -8.13 35.19
CA GLY A 185 10.66 -7.91 35.65
C GLY A 185 11.46 -6.87 34.89
N SER A 186 10.91 -6.29 33.82
CA SER A 186 11.50 -5.09 33.19
C SER A 186 11.11 -3.85 33.99
N ASP A 187 12.08 -2.98 34.24
CA ASP A 187 11.80 -1.67 34.85
C ASP A 187 11.08 -0.79 33.83
N SER A 188 9.76 -0.75 33.93
CA SER A 188 8.88 0.04 33.03
C SER A 188 9.06 1.57 33.21
N THR A 189 9.89 1.98 34.17
CA THR A 189 10.16 3.40 34.46
C THR A 189 11.34 3.94 33.65
N ARG A 190 12.08 3.08 32.92
CA ARG A 190 13.23 3.53 32.14
C ARG A 190 12.74 4.18 30.83
N PRO A 191 12.96 5.47 30.61
CA PRO A 191 12.67 6.09 29.34
C PRO A 191 13.51 5.47 28.23
N PRO A 192 13.00 5.34 27.00
CA PRO A 192 13.79 4.89 25.87
C PRO A 192 15.00 5.80 25.68
N GLN A 193 16.19 5.20 25.57
CA GLN A 193 17.45 5.89 25.33
C GLN A 193 17.56 6.36 23.89
#